data_a5810a72a43910f98a51b91c84e23fb0
#
_entry.id   a5810a72a43910f98a51b91c84e23fb0
#
_cell.length_a   1.000
_cell.length_b   1.000
_cell.length_c   1.000
_cell.angle_alpha   90.00
_cell.angle_beta   90.00
_cell.angle_gamma   90.00
#
_symmetry.space_group_name_H-M   'P 1'
#
loop_
_entity.id
_entity.type
_entity.pdbx_description
1 polymer ?
#
loop_
_entity_poly.entity_id
_entity_poly.type
_entity_poly.pdbx_seq_one_letter_code
_entity_poly.pdbx_strand_id
1 'polypeptide(L)'
;QQLDAGVDKDVWAATPQTVNAFYNPQANDITFPAAILQAPFYDKNADEAENLGAIGTIIGHEITHAFDTNGAGYDENGNYRNWWTEEDLAQFMARAQKVKDYYNGIEIENGLFQNGDQTVTENIADMGGMACVLEILGDDKQAQRKAFESNAKIWATNQIDQYRDYLLMVDVHSLNKVRVNAVLPLFDQFYDVYEITKNDAMYVAPEDRIQIW
;
A
#
# COMPACT_ATOMS: atom_id res chain seq x y z
N GLN A 1 -21.80 23.93 -16.68
CA GLN A 1 -20.62 24.43 -17.45
C GLN A 1 -19.34 23.60 -17.23
N GLN A 2 -19.26 22.79 -16.20
CA GLN A 2 -18.09 21.86 -15.99
C GLN A 2 -18.29 20.49 -16.63
N LEU A 3 -19.54 20.08 -16.94
CA LEU A 3 -19.84 18.75 -17.50
C LEU A 3 -19.28 18.54 -18.92
N ASP A 4 -19.06 19.63 -19.66
CA ASP A 4 -18.56 19.59 -21.05
C ASP A 4 -17.07 20.00 -21.14
N ALA A 5 -16.45 20.40 -20.04
CA ALA A 5 -15.01 20.66 -19.95
C ALA A 5 -14.32 19.36 -19.53
N GLY A 6 -13.38 18.87 -20.31
CA GLY A 6 -12.58 17.68 -19.93
C GLY A 6 -11.94 17.82 -18.54
N VAL A 7 -11.32 16.76 -18.05
CA VAL A 7 -10.60 16.77 -16.76
C VAL A 7 -9.51 17.83 -16.80
N ASP A 8 -9.57 18.78 -15.87
CA ASP A 8 -8.52 19.80 -15.71
C ASP A 8 -7.43 19.22 -14.81
N LYS A 9 -6.31 18.85 -15.41
CA LYS A 9 -5.17 18.25 -14.72
C LYS A 9 -4.35 19.23 -13.86
N ASP A 10 -4.60 20.53 -13.99
CA ASP A 10 -3.93 21.56 -13.22
C ASP A 10 -4.62 21.84 -11.87
N VAL A 11 -5.77 21.21 -11.62
CA VAL A 11 -6.49 21.32 -10.34
C VAL A 11 -5.93 20.33 -9.33
N TRP A 12 -5.29 20.85 -8.29
CA TRP A 12 -4.74 20.05 -7.19
C TRP A 12 -5.85 19.53 -6.28
N ALA A 13 -5.80 18.22 -5.96
CA ALA A 13 -6.75 17.57 -5.05
C ALA A 13 -6.54 18.00 -3.58
N ALA A 14 -5.36 18.50 -3.22
CA ALA A 14 -5.00 18.85 -1.85
C ALA A 14 -4.10 20.09 -1.81
N THR A 15 -4.08 20.73 -0.63
CA THR A 15 -3.21 21.88 -0.38
C THR A 15 -1.79 21.43 -0.02
N PRO A 16 -0.74 22.26 -0.25
CA PRO A 16 0.65 21.87 -0.03
C PRO A 16 1.01 21.43 1.41
N GLN A 17 0.23 21.85 2.42
CA GLN A 17 0.45 21.46 3.82
C GLN A 17 -0.20 20.12 4.21
N THR A 18 -0.87 19.45 3.29
CA THR A 18 -1.45 18.12 3.52
C THR A 18 -0.35 17.08 3.56
N VAL A 19 -0.26 16.32 4.67
CA VAL A 19 0.66 15.19 4.79
C VAL A 19 -0.05 13.96 4.23
N ASN A 20 -0.03 13.82 2.93
CA ASN A 20 -0.60 12.68 2.20
C ASN A 20 -0.03 12.62 0.78
N ALA A 21 -0.34 11.55 0.03
CA ALA A 21 -0.14 11.40 -1.38
C ALA A 21 -1.44 10.91 -2.02
N PHE A 22 -1.58 11.04 -3.33
CA PHE A 22 -2.82 10.69 -4.02
C PHE A 22 -2.54 10.16 -5.43
N TYR A 23 -3.30 9.16 -5.87
CA TYR A 23 -3.48 8.82 -7.26
C TYR A 23 -4.88 9.24 -7.73
N ASN A 24 -4.95 9.85 -8.93
CA ASN A 24 -6.21 10.21 -9.56
C ASN A 24 -6.39 9.39 -10.85
N PRO A 25 -7.28 8.38 -10.89
CA PRO A 25 -7.46 7.52 -12.06
C PRO A 25 -8.00 8.27 -13.28
N GLN A 26 -8.79 9.35 -13.09
CA GLN A 26 -9.36 10.12 -14.19
C GLN A 26 -8.32 11.00 -14.89
N ALA A 27 -7.35 11.49 -14.14
CA ALA A 27 -6.23 12.26 -14.68
C ALA A 27 -5.03 11.38 -15.05
N ASN A 28 -4.99 10.16 -14.53
CA ASN A 28 -3.86 9.23 -14.56
C ASN A 28 -2.58 9.91 -14.08
N ASP A 29 -2.64 10.50 -12.90
CA ASP A 29 -1.53 11.20 -12.26
C ASP A 29 -1.39 10.87 -10.77
N ILE A 30 -0.22 11.16 -10.23
CA ILE A 30 0.08 11.09 -8.80
C ILE A 30 0.42 12.47 -8.27
N THR A 31 -0.06 12.80 -7.06
CA THR A 31 0.14 14.09 -6.42
C THR A 31 0.83 13.91 -5.07
N PHE A 32 1.96 14.60 -4.86
CA PHE A 32 2.69 14.66 -3.59
C PHE A 32 2.71 16.09 -3.07
N PRO A 33 1.81 16.47 -2.14
CA PRO A 33 1.89 17.77 -1.46
C PRO A 33 3.23 17.93 -0.73
N ALA A 34 3.75 19.16 -0.68
CA ALA A 34 5.09 19.42 -0.15
C ALA A 34 5.28 18.93 1.30
N ALA A 35 4.22 18.90 2.10
CA ALA A 35 4.28 18.52 3.51
C ALA A 35 4.66 17.04 3.74
N ILE A 36 4.43 16.12 2.79
CA ILE A 36 4.89 14.75 2.94
C ILE A 36 6.38 14.57 2.65
N LEU A 37 7.00 15.52 1.93
CA LEU A 37 8.41 15.48 1.52
C LEU A 37 9.35 15.94 2.63
N GLN A 38 9.14 15.48 3.85
CA GLN A 38 9.95 15.74 5.03
C GLN A 38 9.93 14.54 5.97
N ALA A 39 10.81 14.55 6.97
CA ALA A 39 10.86 13.49 7.98
C ALA A 39 9.50 13.28 8.68
N PRO A 40 9.07 12.04 8.94
CA PRO A 40 9.83 10.80 8.76
C PRO A 40 9.74 10.19 7.36
N PHE A 41 8.98 10.76 6.42
CA PHE A 41 8.75 10.17 5.08
C PHE A 41 9.96 10.37 4.15
N TYR A 42 10.58 11.53 4.20
CA TYR A 42 11.77 11.85 3.41
C TYR A 42 12.79 12.66 4.22
N ASP A 43 14.04 12.23 4.21
CA ASP A 43 15.16 13.00 4.71
C ASP A 43 16.31 12.98 3.70
N LYS A 44 16.71 14.17 3.21
CA LYS A 44 17.80 14.31 2.23
C LYS A 44 19.16 13.81 2.74
N ASN A 45 19.31 13.65 4.06
CA ASN A 45 20.55 13.19 4.69
C ASN A 45 20.48 11.72 5.11
N ALA A 46 19.31 11.08 4.98
CA ALA A 46 19.14 9.65 5.27
C ALA A 46 19.77 8.79 4.17
N ASP A 47 20.00 7.55 4.49
CA ASP A 47 20.40 6.53 3.54
C ASP A 47 19.33 6.35 2.44
N GLU A 48 19.73 6.01 1.23
CA GLU A 48 18.81 5.80 0.12
C GLU A 48 17.78 4.71 0.43
N ALA A 49 18.21 3.60 1.04
CA ALA A 49 17.32 2.52 1.42
C ALA A 49 16.31 2.93 2.52
N GLU A 50 16.67 3.84 3.42
CA GLU A 50 15.75 4.41 4.40
C GLU A 50 14.67 5.26 3.70
N ASN A 51 15.06 6.12 2.76
CA ASN A 51 14.10 6.89 1.97
C ASN A 51 13.23 6.00 1.06
N LEU A 52 13.79 4.95 0.47
CA LEU A 52 13.03 3.96 -0.30
C LEU A 52 11.99 3.25 0.58
N GLY A 53 12.36 2.83 1.80
CA GLY A 53 11.43 2.21 2.75
C GLY A 53 10.34 3.15 3.27
N ALA A 54 10.57 4.47 3.23
CA ALA A 54 9.62 5.49 3.66
C ALA A 54 8.85 6.05 2.45
N ILE A 55 9.30 7.18 1.88
CA ILE A 55 8.58 7.84 0.77
C ILE A 55 8.55 6.96 -0.49
N GLY A 56 9.56 6.10 -0.69
CA GLY A 56 9.58 5.19 -1.84
C GLY A 56 8.42 4.20 -1.84
N THR A 57 8.07 3.63 -0.67
CA THR A 57 6.90 2.75 -0.56
C THR A 57 5.60 3.52 -0.81
N ILE A 58 5.50 4.79 -0.40
CA ILE A 58 4.34 5.64 -0.68
C ILE A 58 4.24 5.94 -2.19
N ILE A 59 5.36 6.24 -2.86
CA ILE A 59 5.38 6.45 -4.30
C ILE A 59 4.90 5.19 -5.04
N GLY A 60 5.43 4.02 -4.67
CA GLY A 60 5.01 2.74 -5.24
C GLY A 60 3.54 2.41 -4.95
N HIS A 61 3.03 2.78 -3.77
CA HIS A 61 1.63 2.66 -3.39
C HIS A 61 0.74 3.48 -4.33
N GLU A 62 1.02 4.77 -4.54
CA GLU A 62 0.24 5.62 -5.44
C GLU A 62 0.28 5.13 -6.89
N ILE A 63 1.43 4.66 -7.37
CA ILE A 63 1.54 4.05 -8.71
C ILE A 63 0.68 2.78 -8.79
N THR A 64 0.66 1.96 -7.74
CA THR A 64 -0.11 0.72 -7.70
C THR A 64 -1.62 0.96 -7.73
N HIS A 65 -2.09 2.10 -7.27
CA HIS A 65 -3.50 2.46 -7.38
C HIS A 65 -4.03 2.50 -8.82
N ALA A 66 -3.17 2.67 -9.83
CA ALA A 66 -3.56 2.52 -11.23
C ALA A 66 -4.03 1.09 -11.57
N PHE A 67 -3.63 0.10 -10.79
CA PHE A 67 -3.82 -1.33 -11.03
C PHE A 67 -4.54 -2.05 -9.88
N ASP A 68 -5.06 -1.33 -8.89
CA ASP A 68 -5.90 -1.89 -7.84
C ASP A 68 -7.32 -2.18 -8.31
N THR A 69 -8.22 -2.62 -7.42
CA THR A 69 -9.60 -2.97 -7.77
C THR A 69 -10.47 -1.81 -8.26
N ASN A 70 -10.05 -0.56 -8.03
CA ASN A 70 -10.71 0.64 -8.52
C ASN A 70 -10.00 1.18 -9.78
N GLY A 71 -8.68 1.42 -9.71
CA GLY A 71 -7.90 1.98 -10.81
C GLY A 71 -7.89 1.09 -12.04
N ALA A 72 -7.92 -0.22 -11.86
CA ALA A 72 -8.03 -1.21 -12.94
C ALA A 72 -9.26 -1.02 -13.85
N GLY A 73 -10.26 -0.26 -13.42
CA GLY A 73 -11.42 0.10 -14.23
C GLY A 73 -11.20 1.29 -15.18
N TYR A 74 -10.04 1.95 -15.12
CA TYR A 74 -9.69 3.10 -15.94
C TYR A 74 -8.58 2.76 -16.90
N ASP A 75 -8.65 3.30 -18.13
CA ASP A 75 -7.57 3.19 -19.11
C ASP A 75 -6.51 4.29 -18.90
N GLU A 76 -5.43 4.23 -19.68
CA GLU A 76 -4.32 5.18 -19.64
C GLU A 76 -4.71 6.64 -19.90
N ASN A 77 -5.90 6.88 -20.43
CA ASN A 77 -6.46 8.21 -20.71
C ASN A 77 -7.46 8.67 -19.64
N GLY A 78 -7.66 7.86 -18.58
CA GLY A 78 -8.60 8.14 -17.50
C GLY A 78 -10.07 7.86 -17.85
N ASN A 79 -10.35 7.14 -18.92
CA ASN A 79 -11.69 6.72 -19.26
C ASN A 79 -12.08 5.47 -18.49
N TYR A 80 -13.26 5.46 -17.89
CA TYR A 80 -13.79 4.27 -17.24
C TYR A 80 -14.24 3.25 -18.29
N ARG A 81 -13.39 2.25 -18.54
CA ARG A 81 -13.68 1.16 -19.48
C ARG A 81 -12.85 -0.07 -19.14
N ASN A 82 -13.36 -1.25 -19.44
CA ASN A 82 -12.57 -2.48 -19.36
C ASN A 82 -11.54 -2.52 -20.50
N TRP A 83 -10.25 -2.52 -20.14
CA TRP A 83 -9.10 -2.66 -21.04
C TRP A 83 -8.36 -4.01 -20.86
N TRP A 84 -8.80 -4.79 -19.88
CA TRP A 84 -8.26 -6.10 -19.59
C TRP A 84 -8.73 -7.15 -20.59
N THR A 85 -7.92 -8.21 -20.81
CA THR A 85 -8.47 -9.46 -21.35
C THR A 85 -9.37 -10.11 -20.31
N GLU A 86 -10.30 -10.97 -20.75
CA GLU A 86 -11.18 -11.68 -19.81
C GLU A 86 -10.37 -12.58 -18.86
N GLU A 87 -9.30 -13.20 -19.36
CA GLU A 87 -8.44 -14.08 -18.58
C GLU A 87 -7.64 -13.30 -17.53
N ASP A 88 -6.99 -12.19 -17.90
CA ASP A 88 -6.19 -11.38 -16.98
C ASP A 88 -7.07 -10.77 -15.88
N LEU A 89 -8.24 -10.25 -16.23
CA LEU A 89 -9.19 -9.72 -15.26
C LEU A 89 -9.64 -10.80 -14.28
N ALA A 90 -9.96 -12.01 -14.78
CA ALA A 90 -10.37 -13.12 -13.91
C ALA A 90 -9.26 -13.55 -12.95
N GLN A 91 -8.00 -13.60 -13.42
CA GLN A 91 -6.86 -13.91 -12.57
C GLN A 91 -6.59 -12.81 -11.53
N PHE A 92 -6.64 -11.55 -11.94
CA PHE A 92 -6.50 -10.42 -11.01
C PHE A 92 -7.58 -10.44 -9.92
N MET A 93 -8.84 -10.60 -10.28
CA MET A 93 -9.95 -10.67 -9.32
C MET A 93 -9.82 -11.87 -8.37
N ALA A 94 -9.33 -13.02 -8.86
CA ALA A 94 -9.07 -14.17 -8.01
C ALA A 94 -7.93 -13.92 -6.99
N ARG A 95 -6.89 -13.17 -7.39
CA ARG A 95 -5.81 -12.76 -6.48
C ARG A 95 -6.30 -11.70 -5.48
N ALA A 96 -7.09 -10.71 -5.94
CA ALA A 96 -7.70 -9.71 -5.07
C ALA A 96 -8.62 -10.34 -4.01
N GLN A 97 -9.34 -11.43 -4.37
CA GLN A 97 -10.14 -12.16 -3.39
C GLN A 97 -9.27 -12.81 -2.29
N LYS A 98 -8.10 -13.35 -2.64
CA LYS A 98 -7.16 -13.87 -1.63
C LYS A 98 -6.68 -12.76 -0.68
N VAL A 99 -6.44 -11.54 -1.20
CA VAL A 99 -6.10 -10.39 -0.35
C VAL A 99 -7.23 -10.10 0.63
N LYS A 100 -8.48 -10.03 0.17
CA LYS A 100 -9.65 -9.83 1.04
C LYS A 100 -9.71 -10.88 2.15
N ASP A 101 -9.61 -12.17 1.77
CA ASP A 101 -9.72 -13.28 2.71
C ASP A 101 -8.60 -13.26 3.75
N TYR A 102 -7.37 -12.93 3.34
CA TYR A 102 -6.23 -12.79 4.24
C TYR A 102 -6.44 -11.69 5.28
N TYR A 103 -6.86 -10.49 4.84
CA TYR A 103 -7.09 -9.39 5.76
C TYR A 103 -8.33 -9.59 6.64
N ASN A 104 -9.40 -10.21 6.13
CA ASN A 104 -10.57 -10.58 6.93
C ASN A 104 -10.24 -11.56 8.07
N GLY A 105 -9.15 -12.33 7.95
CA GLY A 105 -8.65 -13.23 8.98
C GLY A 105 -7.82 -12.56 10.08
N ILE A 106 -7.45 -11.28 9.93
CA ILE A 106 -6.57 -10.60 10.89
C ILE A 106 -7.37 -10.07 12.08
N GLU A 107 -7.20 -10.70 13.23
CA GLU A 107 -7.74 -10.20 14.49
C GLU A 107 -6.90 -9.03 15.00
N ILE A 108 -7.56 -7.93 15.32
CA ILE A 108 -6.94 -6.74 15.89
C ILE A 108 -6.85 -6.86 17.40
N GLU A 109 -8.00 -7.09 18.05
CA GLU A 109 -8.12 -7.26 19.50
C GLU A 109 -9.53 -7.72 19.86
N ASN A 110 -9.66 -8.63 20.85
CA ASN A 110 -10.92 -8.98 21.50
C ASN A 110 -12.08 -9.35 20.55
N GLY A 111 -11.79 -10.06 19.46
CA GLY A 111 -12.77 -10.45 18.45
C GLY A 111 -13.11 -9.37 17.42
N LEU A 112 -12.40 -8.25 17.42
CA LEU A 112 -12.45 -7.26 16.32
C LEU A 112 -11.47 -7.67 15.21
N PHE A 113 -11.95 -7.71 13.99
CA PHE A 113 -11.18 -8.10 12.82
C PHE A 113 -11.03 -6.93 11.84
N GLN A 114 -9.94 -6.98 11.06
CA GLN A 114 -9.78 -6.11 9.90
C GLN A 114 -10.86 -6.44 8.86
N ASN A 115 -11.38 -5.43 8.17
CA ASN A 115 -12.33 -5.61 7.09
C ASN A 115 -11.59 -5.63 5.74
N GLY A 116 -11.21 -6.81 5.27
CA GLY A 116 -10.49 -6.96 4.01
C GLY A 116 -11.29 -6.56 2.78
N ASP A 117 -12.62 -6.66 2.81
CA ASP A 117 -13.48 -6.20 1.70
C ASP A 117 -13.48 -4.67 1.55
N GLN A 118 -13.46 -3.95 2.68
CA GLN A 118 -13.41 -2.49 2.71
C GLN A 118 -12.02 -1.96 2.33
N THR A 119 -10.95 -2.68 2.70
CA THR A 119 -9.57 -2.19 2.60
C THR A 119 -8.75 -2.81 1.47
N VAL A 120 -9.35 -3.65 0.61
CA VAL A 120 -8.63 -4.41 -0.43
C VAL A 120 -7.82 -3.51 -1.37
N THR A 121 -8.36 -2.39 -1.78
CA THR A 121 -7.74 -1.43 -2.70
C THR A 121 -6.41 -0.91 -2.10
N GLU A 122 -6.48 -0.44 -0.87
CA GLU A 122 -5.34 0.08 -0.12
C GLU A 122 -4.31 -1.00 0.22
N ASN A 123 -4.79 -2.20 0.57
CA ASN A 123 -3.90 -3.32 0.86
C ASN A 123 -3.11 -3.78 -0.38
N ILE A 124 -3.74 -3.79 -1.55
CA ILE A 124 -3.07 -4.08 -2.82
C ILE A 124 -2.01 -3.00 -3.12
N ALA A 125 -2.34 -1.73 -2.89
CA ALA A 125 -1.42 -0.62 -3.09
C ALA A 125 -0.21 -0.70 -2.15
N ASP A 126 -0.40 -1.04 -0.87
CA ASP A 126 0.69 -1.26 0.08
C ASP A 126 1.61 -2.41 -0.32
N MET A 127 1.03 -3.53 -0.77
CA MET A 127 1.80 -4.68 -1.27
C MET A 127 2.62 -4.28 -2.50
N GLY A 128 2.04 -3.55 -3.45
CA GLY A 128 2.72 -3.06 -4.65
C GLY A 128 3.84 -2.08 -4.32
N GLY A 129 3.61 -1.16 -3.38
CA GLY A 129 4.62 -0.21 -2.92
C GLY A 129 5.85 -0.89 -2.35
N MET A 130 5.66 -1.88 -1.49
CA MET A 130 6.78 -2.66 -0.93
C MET A 130 7.47 -3.52 -2.00
N ALA A 131 6.72 -4.15 -2.91
CA ALA A 131 7.28 -4.94 -4.00
C ALA A 131 8.21 -4.10 -4.89
N CYS A 132 7.79 -2.88 -5.27
CA CYS A 132 8.61 -1.96 -6.05
C CYS A 132 9.93 -1.61 -5.34
N VAL A 133 9.88 -1.34 -4.04
CA VAL A 133 11.08 -1.02 -3.26
C VAL A 133 12.03 -2.21 -3.19
N LEU A 134 11.51 -3.41 -2.95
CA LEU A 134 12.33 -4.63 -2.89
C LEU A 134 12.99 -4.96 -4.24
N GLU A 135 12.30 -4.72 -5.34
CA GLU A 135 12.87 -4.88 -6.69
C GLU A 135 14.03 -3.90 -6.93
N ILE A 136 13.90 -2.64 -6.50
CA ILE A 136 14.96 -1.63 -6.62
C ILE A 136 16.18 -2.00 -5.77
N LEU A 137 15.96 -2.52 -4.56
CA LEU A 137 17.04 -2.88 -3.63
C LEU A 137 17.76 -4.18 -4.02
N GLY A 138 17.15 -5.02 -4.87
CA GLY A 138 17.70 -6.32 -5.29
C GLY A 138 18.05 -7.20 -4.08
N ASP A 139 19.20 -7.86 -4.13
CA ASP A 139 19.62 -8.85 -3.11
C ASP A 139 20.37 -8.23 -1.91
N ASP A 140 20.42 -6.90 -1.78
CA ASP A 140 21.12 -6.24 -0.66
C ASP A 140 20.30 -6.33 0.63
N LYS A 141 20.55 -7.38 1.41
CA LYS A 141 19.88 -7.64 2.70
C LYS A 141 20.02 -6.51 3.72
N GLN A 142 21.13 -5.74 3.69
CA GLN A 142 21.31 -4.63 4.60
C GLN A 142 20.43 -3.44 4.19
N ALA A 143 20.34 -3.16 2.90
CA ALA A 143 19.44 -2.15 2.36
C ALA A 143 17.97 -2.54 2.57
N GLN A 144 17.61 -3.80 2.30
CA GLN A 144 16.26 -4.32 2.58
C GLN A 144 15.87 -4.16 4.06
N ARG A 145 16.79 -4.47 5.01
CA ARG A 145 16.54 -4.26 6.44
C ARG A 145 16.24 -2.81 6.76
N LYS A 146 17.05 -1.86 6.25
CA LYS A 146 16.82 -0.43 6.45
C LYS A 146 15.45 0.01 5.89
N ALA A 147 15.08 -0.48 4.72
CA ALA A 147 13.80 -0.18 4.11
C ALA A 147 12.63 -0.71 4.95
N PHE A 148 12.67 -1.95 5.43
CA PHE A 148 11.64 -2.51 6.30
C PHE A 148 11.50 -1.73 7.61
N GLU A 149 12.63 -1.39 8.25
CA GLU A 149 12.64 -0.61 9.50
C GLU A 149 12.10 0.82 9.29
N SER A 150 12.44 1.45 8.16
CA SER A 150 11.94 2.78 7.80
C SER A 150 10.44 2.75 7.49
N ASN A 151 9.97 1.73 6.75
CA ASN A 151 8.54 1.52 6.52
C ASN A 151 7.78 1.35 7.84
N ALA A 152 8.25 0.50 8.74
CA ALA A 152 7.62 0.34 10.05
C ALA A 152 7.60 1.66 10.85
N LYS A 153 8.61 2.50 10.71
CA LYS A 153 8.73 3.79 11.40
C LYS A 153 7.71 4.82 10.94
N ILE A 154 7.44 4.93 9.63
CA ILE A 154 6.46 5.90 9.12
C ILE A 154 5.03 5.55 9.53
N TRP A 155 4.75 4.26 9.77
CA TRP A 155 3.44 3.78 10.23
C TRP A 155 3.32 3.67 11.75
N ALA A 156 4.39 3.97 12.52
CA ALA A 156 4.36 3.93 13.97
C ALA A 156 3.46 5.05 14.52
N THR A 157 2.32 4.67 15.07
CA THR A 157 1.34 5.59 15.66
C THR A 157 0.90 5.13 17.04
N ASN A 158 0.43 6.07 17.84
CA ASN A 158 -0.24 5.80 19.10
C ASN A 158 -1.69 6.32 19.01
N GLN A 159 -2.66 5.44 19.18
CA GLN A 159 -4.08 5.72 19.05
C GLN A 159 -4.83 5.25 20.30
N ILE A 160 -5.86 5.98 20.70
CA ILE A 160 -6.81 5.49 21.71
C ILE A 160 -7.75 4.45 21.08
N ASP A 161 -8.23 3.49 21.89
CA ASP A 161 -9.03 2.37 21.40
C ASP A 161 -10.30 2.81 20.67
N GLN A 162 -11.00 3.83 21.19
CA GLN A 162 -12.22 4.33 20.55
C GLN A 162 -11.99 4.87 19.15
N TYR A 163 -10.83 5.51 18.91
CA TYR A 163 -10.48 6.02 17.58
C TYR A 163 -10.06 4.90 16.65
N ARG A 164 -9.30 3.91 17.16
CA ARG A 164 -8.97 2.69 16.42
C ARG A 164 -10.24 1.97 15.94
N ASP A 165 -11.19 1.75 16.86
CA ASP A 165 -12.44 1.06 16.56
C ASP A 165 -13.30 1.83 15.55
N TYR A 166 -13.28 3.17 15.64
CA TYR A 166 -13.93 4.03 14.64
C TYR A 166 -13.28 3.87 13.25
N LEU A 167 -11.94 3.88 13.16
CA LEU A 167 -11.24 3.68 11.89
C LEU A 167 -11.56 2.33 11.26
N LEU A 168 -11.63 1.25 12.03
CA LEU A 168 -12.02 -0.08 11.53
C LEU A 168 -13.40 -0.08 10.85
N MET A 169 -14.29 0.83 11.22
CA MET A 169 -15.64 0.90 10.65
C MET A 169 -15.73 1.78 9.39
N VAL A 170 -14.89 2.81 9.28
CA VAL A 170 -15.09 3.87 8.26
C VAL A 170 -13.90 4.09 7.32
N ASP A 171 -12.68 3.70 7.72
CA ASP A 171 -11.48 3.95 6.91
C ASP A 171 -11.30 2.86 5.84
N VAL A 172 -10.97 3.29 4.64
CA VAL A 172 -10.64 2.37 3.53
C VAL A 172 -9.22 1.80 3.66
N HIS A 173 -8.40 2.36 4.56
CA HIS A 173 -7.07 1.85 4.89
C HIS A 173 -7.14 0.84 6.04
N SER A 174 -6.26 -0.15 6.00
CA SER A 174 -5.98 -0.96 7.16
C SER A 174 -5.33 -0.14 8.26
N LEU A 175 -5.50 -0.56 9.53
CA LEU A 175 -4.79 0.08 10.64
C LEU A 175 -3.28 0.08 10.42
N ASN A 176 -2.59 1.13 10.84
CA ASN A 176 -1.16 1.33 10.60
C ASN A 176 -0.29 0.12 10.98
N LYS A 177 -0.60 -0.54 12.11
CA LYS A 177 0.07 -1.78 12.51
C LYS A 177 -0.14 -2.91 11.49
N VAL A 178 -1.33 -2.98 10.88
CA VAL A 178 -1.68 -4.00 9.87
C VAL A 178 -0.98 -3.69 8.55
N ARG A 179 -0.88 -2.41 8.14
CA ARG A 179 -0.15 -1.99 6.94
C ARG A 179 1.33 -2.42 6.94
N VAL A 180 1.91 -2.67 8.10
CA VAL A 180 3.27 -3.22 8.26
C VAL A 180 3.23 -4.74 8.45
N ASN A 181 2.55 -5.18 9.51
CA ASN A 181 2.67 -6.57 9.98
C ASN A 181 1.95 -7.59 9.09
N ALA A 182 1.02 -7.14 8.23
CA ALA A 182 0.38 -8.00 7.26
C ALA A 182 1.07 -7.95 5.88
N VAL A 183 1.77 -6.86 5.55
CA VAL A 183 2.44 -6.70 4.26
C VAL A 183 3.80 -7.38 4.25
N LEU A 184 4.67 -7.08 5.23
CA LEU A 184 6.05 -7.58 5.23
C LEU A 184 6.17 -9.12 5.18
N PRO A 185 5.32 -9.90 5.89
CA PRO A 185 5.38 -11.37 5.83
C PRO A 185 5.01 -12.00 4.49
N LEU A 186 4.54 -11.22 3.53
CA LEU A 186 4.23 -11.72 2.19
C LEU A 186 5.46 -11.83 1.28
N PHE A 187 6.62 -11.27 1.69
CA PHE A 187 7.85 -11.21 0.90
C PHE A 187 8.93 -12.14 1.45
N ASP A 188 9.54 -12.93 0.57
CA ASP A 188 10.62 -13.86 0.94
C ASP A 188 11.82 -13.13 1.54
N GLN A 189 12.11 -11.92 1.07
CA GLN A 189 13.18 -11.06 1.56
C GLN A 189 13.05 -10.75 3.06
N PHE A 190 11.81 -10.63 3.59
CA PHE A 190 11.57 -10.42 5.01
C PHE A 190 12.09 -11.60 5.85
N TYR A 191 11.86 -12.82 5.37
CA TYR A 191 12.34 -14.04 6.04
C TYR A 191 13.84 -14.13 5.99
N ASP A 192 14.44 -13.79 4.87
CA ASP A 192 15.89 -13.83 4.66
C ASP A 192 16.65 -12.79 5.50
N VAL A 193 16.05 -11.60 5.67
CA VAL A 193 16.66 -10.48 6.42
C VAL A 193 16.58 -10.67 7.92
N TYR A 194 15.48 -11.23 8.42
CA TYR A 194 15.23 -11.38 9.86
C TYR A 194 15.34 -12.83 10.36
N GLU A 195 15.71 -13.77 9.47
CA GLU A 195 15.81 -15.19 9.79
C GLU A 195 14.53 -15.78 10.39
N ILE A 196 13.37 -15.32 9.87
CA ILE A 196 12.04 -15.70 10.35
C ILE A 196 11.79 -17.19 10.12
N THR A 197 11.30 -17.85 11.14
CA THR A 197 10.96 -19.27 11.15
C THR A 197 9.49 -19.50 11.46
N LYS A 198 9.00 -20.72 11.26
CA LYS A 198 7.60 -21.09 11.56
C LYS A 198 7.18 -20.91 13.03
N ASN A 199 8.14 -20.64 13.93
CA ASN A 199 7.85 -20.39 15.35
C ASN A 199 7.66 -18.89 15.66
N ASP A 200 7.89 -18.01 14.69
CA ASP A 200 7.80 -16.57 14.88
C ASP A 200 6.38 -16.08 14.60
N ALA A 201 5.93 -15.06 15.34
CA ALA A 201 4.56 -14.56 15.27
C ALA A 201 4.17 -13.95 13.90
N MET A 202 5.17 -13.49 13.13
CA MET A 202 4.95 -12.93 11.79
C MET A 202 5.18 -13.96 10.68
N TYR A 203 5.24 -15.25 11.00
CA TYR A 203 5.41 -16.28 9.98
C TYR A 203 4.11 -16.51 9.21
N VAL A 204 4.21 -16.43 7.88
CA VAL A 204 3.17 -16.87 6.92
C VAL A 204 3.79 -17.97 6.08
N ALA A 205 3.11 -19.11 5.95
CA ALA A 205 3.61 -20.24 5.16
C ALA A 205 3.77 -19.83 3.68
N PRO A 206 4.80 -20.32 2.97
CA PRO A 206 5.07 -19.91 1.59
C PRO A 206 3.86 -20.04 0.66
N GLU A 207 3.05 -21.11 0.82
CA GLU A 207 1.83 -21.36 0.06
C GLU A 207 0.69 -20.37 0.34
N ASP A 208 0.74 -19.68 1.49
CA ASP A 208 -0.25 -18.70 1.92
C ASP A 208 0.19 -17.25 1.62
N ARG A 209 1.44 -17.04 1.15
CA ARG A 209 1.93 -15.72 0.77
C ARG A 209 1.29 -15.27 -0.53
N ILE A 210 0.63 -14.14 -0.48
CA ILE A 210 -0.13 -13.60 -1.60
C ILE A 210 0.80 -12.81 -2.50
N GLN A 211 0.78 -13.11 -3.79
CA GLN A 211 1.37 -12.28 -4.85
C GLN A 211 0.23 -11.76 -5.71
N ILE A 212 0.09 -10.45 -5.79
CA ILE A 212 -0.98 -9.82 -6.57
C ILE A 212 -0.53 -9.58 -8.02
N TRP A 213 0.76 -9.38 -8.22
CA TRP A 213 1.40 -9.19 -9.55
C TRP A 213 2.35 -10.32 -9.90
#